data_72d8fdd1bd9dfdf0080c748d9ad6274f
#
_entry.id   72d8fdd1bd9dfdf0080c748d9ad6274f
#
_cell.length_a   1.000
_cell.length_b   1.000
_cell.length_c   1.000
_cell.angle_alpha   90.00
_cell.angle_beta   90.00
_cell.angle_gamma   90.00
#
_symmetry.space_group_name_H-M   'P 1'
#
loop_
_entity.id
_entity.type
_entity.pdbx_description
1 polymer ?
#
loop_
_entity_poly.entity_id
_entity_poly.type
_entity_poly.pdbx_seq_one_letter_code
_entity_poly.pdbx_strand_id
1 'polypeptide(L)'
;MTWNPDSILALTTELRALLGERGVSTEQRARERASADGSYLSPIITEQLPLGLADLVAYPTSAEQIAQVVAAAVRHGVGITPRGKGTGNYGQAIPMQNGLVLDMSRARTVTEVGDGFLTAEAGASMAVLELAANDTGQQILMYPSTANSSLGGFLSGGSGGTGSVVNGMNHQGFVTALDVVHAAPDAQLVHVDGDDAQPYVHTYGTAGIIARATIRLEPQQEWRAFYASFDDFGQVLSLIRSFAALTPTPRLVSGDLATLANALPNDAALPADRASLRAILDVKTVDAATVLVEAAGGRVEAVRDSAMDSMKLSMMSYNHPIEWLQKTAPGKYFHIEVGGEALIEEIDAVHAVYEGGMLHIEAQQSGPIGMLAGVYESAEQVYAGFAVLNALGIGVHNPHHWEVDHEVERTRALAQITDPQSLLNPGKLPVAAVAASA
;
A
#
# COMPACT_ATOMS: atom_id res chain seq x y z
N MET A 1 -17.63 -6.54 18.86
CA MET A 1 -17.56 -7.31 20.13
C MET A 1 -16.75 -6.51 21.13
N THR A 2 -17.13 -6.52 22.40
CA THR A 2 -16.26 -5.99 23.48
C THR A 2 -15.61 -7.19 24.15
N TRP A 3 -14.30 -7.18 24.24
CA TRP A 3 -13.54 -8.22 24.94
C TRP A 3 -13.77 -8.14 26.44
N ASN A 4 -13.61 -9.28 27.15
CA ASN A 4 -13.77 -9.32 28.59
C ASN A 4 -12.72 -8.40 29.26
N PRO A 5 -13.12 -7.41 30.10
CA PRO A 5 -12.17 -6.51 30.76
C PRO A 5 -11.12 -7.25 31.61
N ASP A 6 -11.46 -8.37 32.24
CA ASP A 6 -10.51 -9.17 33.03
C ASP A 6 -9.46 -9.82 32.13
N SER A 7 -9.85 -10.27 30.91
CA SER A 7 -8.91 -10.79 29.90
C SER A 7 -7.96 -9.69 29.43
N ILE A 8 -8.46 -8.48 29.19
CA ILE A 8 -7.63 -7.31 28.80
C ILE A 8 -6.63 -6.96 29.91
N LEU A 9 -7.06 -6.96 31.17
CA LEU A 9 -6.18 -6.67 32.31
C LEU A 9 -5.10 -7.74 32.49
N ALA A 10 -5.49 -9.02 32.41
CA ALA A 10 -4.57 -10.15 32.52
C ALA A 10 -3.54 -10.13 31.36
N LEU A 11 -4.00 -9.93 30.13
CA LEU A 11 -3.12 -9.79 28.95
C LEU A 11 -2.16 -8.61 29.13
N THR A 12 -2.65 -7.45 29.56
CA THR A 12 -1.81 -6.26 29.79
C THR A 12 -0.69 -6.55 30.79
N THR A 13 -1.01 -7.28 31.87
CA THR A 13 -0.04 -7.65 32.90
C THR A 13 1.02 -8.60 32.35
N GLU A 14 0.61 -9.62 31.61
CA GLU A 14 1.51 -10.58 30.97
C GLU A 14 2.43 -9.90 29.95
N LEU A 15 1.87 -9.04 29.08
CA LEU A 15 2.66 -8.32 28.09
C LEU A 15 3.65 -7.34 28.68
N ARG A 16 3.33 -6.69 29.81
CA ARG A 16 4.29 -5.85 30.54
C ARG A 16 5.45 -6.66 31.12
N ALA A 17 5.17 -7.85 31.63
CA ALA A 17 6.24 -8.75 32.08
C ALA A 17 7.14 -9.20 30.92
N LEU A 18 6.57 -9.40 29.74
CA LEU A 18 7.26 -9.86 28.53
C LEU A 18 8.10 -8.75 27.86
N LEU A 19 7.48 -7.58 27.64
CA LEU A 19 8.03 -6.48 26.80
C LEU A 19 8.58 -5.33 27.63
N GLY A 20 8.36 -5.34 28.95
CA GLY A 20 8.62 -4.23 29.85
C GLY A 20 7.56 -3.12 29.76
N GLU A 21 7.57 -2.19 30.70
CA GLU A 21 6.57 -1.10 30.80
C GLU A 21 6.48 -0.24 29.54
N ARG A 22 7.60 0.00 28.83
CA ARG A 22 7.64 0.78 27.58
C ARG A 22 7.19 0.00 26.35
N GLY A 23 7.02 -1.31 26.48
CA GLY A 23 6.56 -2.20 25.42
C GLY A 23 5.04 -2.32 25.32
N VAL A 24 4.29 -1.75 26.30
CA VAL A 24 2.82 -1.82 26.34
C VAL A 24 2.25 -0.48 26.73
N SER A 25 1.19 -0.06 26.05
CA SER A 25 0.48 1.18 26.41
C SER A 25 -1.04 0.95 26.47
N THR A 26 -1.65 1.45 27.54
CA THR A 26 -3.11 1.58 27.70
C THR A 26 -3.54 3.05 27.70
N GLU A 27 -2.61 3.98 27.49
CA GLU A 27 -2.88 5.41 27.43
C GLU A 27 -3.79 5.76 26.25
N GLN A 28 -4.80 6.59 26.49
CA GLN A 28 -5.80 6.96 25.49
C GLN A 28 -5.16 7.48 24.21
N ARG A 29 -4.20 8.40 24.30
CA ARG A 29 -3.51 8.97 23.14
C ARG A 29 -2.74 7.93 22.30
N ALA A 30 -2.16 6.92 22.94
CA ALA A 30 -1.47 5.83 22.23
C ALA A 30 -2.47 4.92 21.52
N ARG A 31 -3.57 4.59 22.18
CA ARG A 31 -4.68 3.79 21.64
C ARG A 31 -5.33 4.47 20.44
N GLU A 32 -5.68 5.76 20.55
CA GLU A 32 -6.24 6.57 19.47
C GLU A 32 -5.33 6.60 18.24
N ARG A 33 -4.02 6.87 18.44
CA ARG A 33 -3.06 6.86 17.33
C ARG A 33 -2.89 5.50 16.68
N ALA A 34 -2.90 4.43 17.46
CA ALA A 34 -2.79 3.07 16.96
C ALA A 34 -4.08 2.58 16.27
N SER A 35 -5.21 3.26 16.51
CA SER A 35 -6.52 2.94 15.94
C SER A 35 -6.91 3.82 14.75
N ALA A 36 -5.97 4.56 14.18
CA ALA A 36 -6.20 5.45 13.04
C ALA A 36 -5.24 5.13 11.89
N ASP A 37 -5.70 5.30 10.66
CA ASP A 37 -4.90 5.27 9.42
C ASP A 37 -5.35 6.41 8.48
N GLY A 38 -5.02 6.32 7.18
CA GLY A 38 -5.39 7.33 6.18
C GLY A 38 -6.84 7.26 5.70
N SER A 39 -7.67 6.34 6.19
CA SER A 39 -9.05 6.12 5.74
C SER A 39 -9.96 7.34 5.87
N TYR A 40 -9.62 8.29 6.74
CA TYR A 40 -10.34 9.56 6.90
C TYR A 40 -10.36 10.42 5.63
N LEU A 41 -9.49 10.17 4.67
CA LEU A 41 -9.48 10.87 3.37
C LEU A 41 -10.59 10.40 2.44
N SER A 42 -11.08 9.17 2.60
CA SER A 42 -12.17 8.64 1.79
C SER A 42 -13.53 9.00 2.37
N PRO A 43 -14.35 9.82 1.69
CA PRO A 43 -15.71 10.08 2.16
C PRO A 43 -16.56 8.81 2.22
N ILE A 44 -16.36 7.87 1.30
CA ILE A 44 -17.08 6.59 1.25
C ILE A 44 -16.81 5.75 2.50
N ILE A 45 -15.53 5.56 2.85
CA ILE A 45 -15.14 4.78 4.03
C ILE A 45 -15.56 5.46 5.32
N THR A 46 -15.42 6.79 5.41
CA THR A 46 -15.75 7.55 6.61
C THR A 46 -17.20 7.35 7.04
N GLU A 47 -18.11 7.14 6.10
CA GLU A 47 -19.52 6.87 6.38
C GLU A 47 -19.81 5.42 6.80
N GLN A 48 -18.97 4.45 6.42
CA GLN A 48 -19.25 3.03 6.51
C GLN A 48 -18.35 2.28 7.49
N LEU A 49 -17.11 2.77 7.70
CA LEU A 49 -16.10 2.05 8.47
C LEU A 49 -16.49 1.97 9.96
N PRO A 50 -16.66 0.77 10.52
CA PRO A 50 -16.85 0.61 11.96
C PRO A 50 -15.55 0.92 12.68
N LEU A 51 -15.44 2.14 13.20
CA LEU A 51 -14.26 2.60 13.95
C LEU A 51 -14.25 1.95 15.32
N GLY A 52 -13.24 1.11 15.58
CA GLY A 52 -12.92 0.61 16.90
C GLY A 52 -11.79 1.40 17.55
N LEU A 53 -11.65 1.26 18.87
CA LEU A 53 -10.55 1.81 19.64
C LEU A 53 -9.82 0.65 20.34
N ALA A 54 -8.53 0.50 20.08
CA ALA A 54 -7.72 -0.50 20.77
C ALA A 54 -7.89 -0.41 22.30
N ASP A 55 -7.99 -1.55 22.99
CA ASP A 55 -7.97 -1.59 24.44
C ASP A 55 -6.55 -1.41 24.98
N LEU A 56 -5.56 -1.95 24.24
CA LEU A 56 -4.15 -1.79 24.54
C LEU A 56 -3.32 -1.86 23.24
N VAL A 57 -2.07 -1.39 23.31
CA VAL A 57 -1.09 -1.43 22.22
C VAL A 57 0.17 -2.11 22.71
N ALA A 58 0.66 -3.12 21.97
CA ALA A 58 1.96 -3.76 22.24
C ALA A 58 2.97 -3.38 21.16
N TYR A 59 4.21 -3.14 21.59
CA TYR A 59 5.33 -2.72 20.76
C TYR A 59 6.51 -3.71 20.86
N PRO A 60 6.42 -4.90 20.25
CA PRO A 60 7.55 -5.83 20.18
C PRO A 60 8.71 -5.23 19.42
N THR A 61 9.93 -5.67 19.76
CA THR A 61 11.18 -5.20 19.14
C THR A 61 11.88 -6.27 18.31
N SER A 62 11.32 -7.50 18.25
CA SER A 62 11.81 -8.59 17.40
C SER A 62 10.67 -9.50 16.92
N ALA A 63 10.97 -10.31 15.91
CA ALA A 63 10.06 -11.32 15.37
C ALA A 63 9.64 -12.35 16.46
N GLU A 64 10.56 -12.75 17.33
CA GLU A 64 10.31 -13.68 18.43
C GLU A 64 9.34 -13.06 19.45
N GLN A 65 9.48 -11.77 19.76
CA GLN A 65 8.53 -11.06 20.64
C GLN A 65 7.14 -10.93 19.98
N ILE A 66 7.06 -10.78 18.65
CA ILE A 66 5.77 -10.82 17.94
C ILE A 66 5.06 -12.15 18.23
N ALA A 67 5.74 -13.28 18.07
CA ALA A 67 5.17 -14.59 18.35
C ALA A 67 4.71 -14.73 19.83
N GLN A 68 5.51 -14.25 20.77
CA GLN A 68 5.17 -14.27 22.21
C GLN A 68 3.93 -13.42 22.51
N VAL A 69 3.78 -12.24 21.89
CA VAL A 69 2.59 -11.37 22.04
C VAL A 69 1.35 -12.05 21.47
N VAL A 70 1.44 -12.68 20.30
CA VAL A 70 0.34 -13.44 19.70
C VAL A 70 -0.08 -14.58 20.61
N ALA A 71 0.88 -15.38 21.11
CA ALA A 71 0.62 -16.48 22.05
C ALA A 71 -0.12 -16.00 23.30
N ALA A 72 0.30 -14.88 23.89
CA ALA A 72 -0.35 -14.29 25.05
C ALA A 72 -1.79 -13.86 24.73
N ALA A 73 -2.01 -13.12 23.64
CA ALA A 73 -3.33 -12.66 23.24
C ALA A 73 -4.30 -13.82 22.99
N VAL A 74 -3.84 -14.91 22.34
CA VAL A 74 -4.62 -16.13 22.11
C VAL A 74 -5.00 -16.82 23.42
N ARG A 75 -4.06 -16.93 24.38
CA ARG A 75 -4.37 -17.51 25.72
C ARG A 75 -5.47 -16.75 26.47
N HIS A 76 -5.53 -15.43 26.28
CA HIS A 76 -6.54 -14.58 26.90
C HIS A 76 -7.80 -14.41 26.04
N GLY A 77 -7.84 -14.99 24.83
CA GLY A 77 -8.98 -14.89 23.91
C GLY A 77 -9.22 -13.45 23.44
N VAL A 78 -8.17 -12.66 23.21
CA VAL A 78 -8.23 -11.26 22.78
C VAL A 78 -7.84 -11.13 21.32
N GLY A 79 -8.68 -10.44 20.52
CA GLY A 79 -8.39 -10.16 19.12
C GLY A 79 -7.17 -9.26 18.92
N ILE A 80 -6.45 -9.48 17.83
CA ILE A 80 -5.18 -8.86 17.50
C ILE A 80 -5.31 -8.15 16.16
N THR A 81 -5.10 -6.84 16.12
CA THR A 81 -4.96 -6.09 14.87
C THR A 81 -3.48 -5.82 14.63
N PRO A 82 -2.85 -6.47 13.63
CA PRO A 82 -1.45 -6.21 13.29
C PRO A 82 -1.33 -4.85 12.60
N ARG A 83 -0.26 -4.11 12.93
CA ARG A 83 0.00 -2.78 12.40
C ARG A 83 1.50 -2.57 12.17
N GLY A 84 1.85 -2.03 11.01
CA GLY A 84 3.17 -1.46 10.75
C GLY A 84 3.17 0.06 11.01
N LYS A 85 3.43 0.86 9.99
CA LYS A 85 3.38 2.33 10.08
C LYS A 85 1.97 2.91 10.02
N GLY A 86 0.95 2.11 9.67
CA GLY A 86 -0.43 2.58 9.52
C GLY A 86 -0.61 3.59 8.39
N THR A 87 0.09 3.38 7.28
CA THR A 87 0.05 4.24 6.09
C THR A 87 -1.03 3.81 5.09
N GLY A 88 -1.81 2.79 5.38
CA GLY A 88 -2.95 2.36 4.57
C GLY A 88 -4.10 3.37 4.63
N ASN A 89 -4.96 3.38 3.61
CA ASN A 89 -6.00 4.39 3.43
C ASN A 89 -7.42 3.82 3.53
N TYR A 90 -7.56 2.53 3.83
CA TYR A 90 -8.87 1.87 3.72
C TYR A 90 -9.27 1.09 4.97
N GLY A 91 -8.67 1.40 6.12
CA GLY A 91 -9.09 0.86 7.41
C GLY A 91 -8.51 -0.51 7.77
N GLN A 92 -7.58 -1.07 6.96
CA GLN A 92 -7.01 -2.41 7.19
C GLN A 92 -6.30 -2.55 8.54
N ALA A 93 -5.70 -1.45 9.06
CA ALA A 93 -4.97 -1.43 10.33
C ALA A 93 -5.79 -0.87 11.50
N ILE A 94 -7.10 -0.63 11.32
CA ILE A 94 -8.00 -0.15 12.39
C ILE A 94 -8.59 -1.34 13.15
N PRO A 95 -8.53 -1.35 14.50
CA PRO A 95 -9.07 -2.45 15.31
C PRO A 95 -10.60 -2.36 15.41
N MET A 96 -11.33 -2.85 14.42
CA MET A 96 -12.79 -2.74 14.33
C MET A 96 -13.55 -3.33 15.51
N GLN A 97 -12.96 -4.34 16.17
CA GLN A 97 -13.55 -5.01 17.33
C GLN A 97 -12.79 -4.68 18.63
N ASN A 98 -12.07 -3.55 18.68
CA ASN A 98 -11.21 -3.20 19.80
C ASN A 98 -10.06 -4.24 20.03
N GLY A 99 -9.71 -4.59 21.26
CA GLY A 99 -8.68 -5.58 21.56
C GLY A 99 -7.26 -5.03 21.49
N LEU A 100 -6.33 -5.88 21.11
CA LEU A 100 -4.90 -5.56 21.04
C LEU A 100 -4.52 -5.01 19.66
N VAL A 101 -3.90 -3.84 19.59
CA VAL A 101 -3.10 -3.47 18.41
C VAL A 101 -1.66 -3.92 18.62
N LEU A 102 -1.18 -4.74 17.72
CA LEU A 102 0.20 -5.22 17.65
C LEU A 102 0.99 -4.30 16.70
N ASP A 103 1.62 -3.25 17.28
CA ASP A 103 2.42 -2.28 16.53
C ASP A 103 3.85 -2.80 16.36
N MET A 104 4.14 -3.34 15.19
CA MET A 104 5.42 -3.97 14.85
C MET A 104 6.49 -2.96 14.38
N SER A 105 6.23 -1.66 14.43
CA SER A 105 7.15 -0.63 13.92
C SER A 105 8.52 -0.60 14.60
N ARG A 106 8.68 -1.25 15.77
CA ARG A 106 9.94 -1.37 16.50
C ARG A 106 10.72 -2.66 16.16
N ALA A 107 10.07 -3.70 15.65
CA ALA A 107 10.71 -4.91 15.11
C ALA A 107 11.16 -4.62 13.66
N ARG A 108 12.34 -4.01 13.50
CA ARG A 108 12.77 -3.37 12.23
C ARG A 108 14.20 -3.66 11.81
N THR A 109 14.79 -4.71 12.31
CA THR A 109 16.17 -5.09 11.99
C THR A 109 16.25 -5.66 10.59
N VAL A 110 17.21 -5.18 9.78
CA VAL A 110 17.68 -5.90 8.60
C VAL A 110 18.65 -6.98 9.11
N THR A 111 18.27 -8.24 8.97
CA THR A 111 19.00 -9.36 9.55
C THR A 111 20.06 -9.91 8.62
N GLU A 112 19.85 -9.78 7.30
CA GLU A 112 20.76 -10.28 6.29
C GLU A 112 20.58 -9.53 4.96
N VAL A 113 21.69 -9.27 4.26
CA VAL A 113 21.71 -8.85 2.86
C VAL A 113 22.68 -9.79 2.13
N GLY A 114 22.14 -10.64 1.27
CA GLY A 114 22.89 -11.59 0.45
C GLY A 114 22.87 -11.23 -1.03
N ASP A 115 23.46 -12.09 -1.85
CA ASP A 115 23.40 -11.92 -3.30
C ASP A 115 21.99 -12.27 -3.83
N GLY A 116 21.28 -11.27 -4.32
CA GLY A 116 19.94 -11.38 -4.86
C GLY A 116 18.81 -11.43 -3.80
N PHE A 117 19.08 -11.25 -2.51
CA PHE A 117 18.05 -11.25 -1.47
C PHE A 117 18.39 -10.37 -0.26
N LEU A 118 17.34 -9.99 0.47
CA LEU A 118 17.44 -9.28 1.75
C LEU A 118 16.39 -9.84 2.71
N THR A 119 16.80 -10.09 3.96
CA THR A 119 15.91 -10.53 5.05
C THR A 119 15.80 -9.45 6.10
N ALA A 120 14.56 -9.09 6.46
CA ALA A 120 14.30 -8.10 7.49
C ALA A 120 13.01 -8.39 8.28
N GLU A 121 12.95 -7.85 9.50
CA GLU A 121 11.75 -7.86 10.33
C GLU A 121 10.65 -7.00 9.72
N ALA A 122 9.39 -7.37 9.97
CA ALA A 122 8.20 -6.78 9.34
C ALA A 122 8.02 -5.27 9.54
N GLY A 123 8.58 -4.70 10.61
CA GLY A 123 8.52 -3.27 10.90
C GLY A 123 9.58 -2.43 10.20
N ALA A 124 10.55 -3.03 9.50
CA ALA A 124 11.55 -2.29 8.72
C ALA A 124 10.87 -1.49 7.61
N SER A 125 11.25 -0.21 7.40
CA SER A 125 10.68 0.58 6.32
C SER A 125 11.32 0.24 4.98
N MET A 126 10.53 0.27 3.91
CA MET A 126 11.02 -0.02 2.56
C MET A 126 12.18 0.89 2.15
N ALA A 127 12.16 2.17 2.58
CA ALA A 127 13.29 3.09 2.36
C ALA A 127 14.58 2.62 3.02
N VAL A 128 14.52 2.04 4.23
CA VAL A 128 15.71 1.48 4.90
C VAL A 128 16.20 0.23 4.18
N LEU A 129 15.29 -0.61 3.66
CA LEU A 129 15.65 -1.80 2.89
C LEU A 129 16.34 -1.42 1.57
N GLU A 130 15.84 -0.41 0.87
CA GLU A 130 16.45 0.11 -0.35
C GLU A 130 17.88 0.60 -0.09
N LEU A 131 18.10 1.38 0.98
CA LEU A 131 19.42 1.86 1.35
C LEU A 131 20.37 0.71 1.72
N ALA A 132 19.89 -0.27 2.50
CA ALA A 132 20.69 -1.44 2.88
C ALA A 132 21.09 -2.30 1.66
N ALA A 133 20.20 -2.44 0.67
CA ALA A 133 20.51 -3.10 -0.59
C ALA A 133 21.54 -2.29 -1.41
N ASN A 134 21.39 -0.96 -1.47
CA ASN A 134 22.30 -0.08 -2.21
C ASN A 134 23.75 -0.13 -1.68
N ASP A 135 23.94 -0.33 -0.37
CA ASP A 135 25.26 -0.50 0.24
C ASP A 135 26.01 -1.74 -0.30
N THR A 136 25.30 -2.67 -0.94
CA THR A 136 25.87 -3.88 -1.57
C THR A 136 25.85 -3.85 -3.11
N GLY A 137 25.52 -2.69 -3.72
CA GLY A 137 25.40 -2.56 -5.17
C GLY A 137 24.14 -3.21 -5.74
N GLN A 138 23.13 -3.44 -4.89
CA GLN A 138 21.85 -4.02 -5.25
C GLN A 138 20.70 -3.03 -4.91
N GLN A 139 19.49 -3.32 -5.34
CA GLN A 139 18.28 -2.58 -5.03
C GLN A 139 17.11 -3.53 -4.81
N ILE A 140 16.09 -3.10 -4.05
CA ILE A 140 14.84 -3.87 -3.96
C ILE A 140 14.04 -3.72 -5.27
N LEU A 141 13.30 -4.75 -5.65
CA LEU A 141 12.54 -4.75 -6.91
C LEU A 141 11.48 -3.65 -6.94
N MET A 142 10.83 -3.43 -5.80
CA MET A 142 9.75 -2.45 -5.69
C MET A 142 9.55 -1.95 -4.26
N TYR A 143 8.90 -0.79 -4.14
CA TYR A 143 8.42 -0.25 -2.87
C TYR A 143 7.14 0.59 -3.09
N PRO A 144 6.24 0.69 -2.10
CA PRO A 144 5.01 1.47 -2.25
C PRO A 144 5.33 2.97 -2.41
N SER A 145 4.41 3.74 -2.97
CA SER A 145 4.55 5.19 -3.11
C SER A 145 4.96 5.88 -1.80
N THR A 146 4.47 5.40 -0.65
CA THR A 146 4.98 5.78 0.67
C THR A 146 6.15 4.89 1.07
N ALA A 147 7.37 5.23 0.65
CA ALA A 147 8.58 4.43 0.92
C ALA A 147 8.88 4.21 2.42
N ASN A 148 8.28 4.99 3.32
CA ASN A 148 8.34 4.78 4.77
C ASN A 148 7.38 3.71 5.29
N SER A 149 6.53 3.12 4.45
CA SER A 149 5.70 1.96 4.83
C SER A 149 6.59 0.81 5.28
N SER A 150 6.08 -0.01 6.21
CA SER A 150 6.81 -1.17 6.70
C SER A 150 6.72 -2.34 5.73
N LEU A 151 7.75 -3.19 5.72
CA LEU A 151 7.82 -4.41 4.90
C LEU A 151 6.58 -5.29 5.11
N GLY A 152 6.27 -5.67 6.36
CA GLY A 152 5.10 -6.49 6.66
C GLY A 152 3.78 -5.83 6.28
N GLY A 153 3.66 -4.49 6.43
CA GLY A 153 2.48 -3.74 6.00
C GLY A 153 2.31 -3.73 4.49
N PHE A 154 3.39 -3.55 3.73
CA PHE A 154 3.38 -3.59 2.26
C PHE A 154 3.01 -4.98 1.74
N LEU A 155 3.56 -6.04 2.34
CA LEU A 155 3.24 -7.41 1.94
C LEU A 155 1.80 -7.80 2.31
N SER A 156 1.36 -7.43 3.50
CA SER A 156 0.00 -7.75 3.98
C SER A 156 -1.08 -6.97 3.24
N GLY A 157 -0.78 -5.76 2.77
CA GLY A 157 -1.72 -4.90 2.03
C GLY A 157 -1.85 -5.24 0.55
N GLY A 158 -0.90 -5.96 -0.03
CA GLY A 158 -0.95 -6.45 -1.39
C GLY A 158 -1.04 -5.34 -2.43
N SER A 159 0.01 -4.56 -2.61
CA SER A 159 -0.03 -3.45 -3.56
C SER A 159 1.16 -3.46 -4.53
N GLY A 160 1.08 -2.61 -5.53
CA GLY A 160 2.20 -2.20 -6.37
C GLY A 160 2.90 -0.95 -5.81
N GLY A 161 3.76 -0.39 -6.61
CA GLY A 161 4.50 0.83 -6.29
C GLY A 161 5.58 1.12 -7.32
N THR A 162 6.54 1.93 -6.94
CA THR A 162 7.75 2.15 -7.71
C THR A 162 8.46 0.81 -7.94
N GLY A 163 8.67 0.44 -9.20
CA GLY A 163 9.18 -0.86 -9.64
C GLY A 163 8.14 -1.77 -10.28
N SER A 164 6.84 -1.46 -10.14
CA SER A 164 5.77 -2.30 -10.69
C SER A 164 5.65 -2.27 -12.22
N VAL A 165 6.24 -1.29 -12.88
CA VAL A 165 6.32 -1.25 -14.36
C VAL A 165 7.06 -2.48 -14.89
N VAL A 166 8.08 -2.94 -14.15
CA VAL A 166 8.88 -4.13 -14.51
C VAL A 166 8.38 -5.38 -13.79
N ASN A 167 8.13 -5.27 -12.48
CA ASN A 167 8.00 -6.42 -11.59
C ASN A 167 6.55 -6.77 -11.22
N GLY A 168 5.56 -6.02 -11.72
CA GLY A 168 4.16 -6.24 -11.39
C GLY A 168 3.84 -5.92 -9.92
N MET A 169 2.98 -6.73 -9.31
CA MET A 169 2.52 -6.54 -7.92
C MET A 169 3.40 -7.32 -6.93
N ASN A 170 3.38 -6.93 -5.65
CA ASN A 170 4.22 -7.52 -4.62
C ASN A 170 3.98 -9.03 -4.35
N HIS A 171 2.83 -9.56 -4.75
CA HIS A 171 2.51 -11.00 -4.70
C HIS A 171 3.03 -11.79 -5.92
N GLN A 172 3.69 -11.14 -6.89
CA GLN A 172 4.19 -11.75 -8.13
C GLN A 172 5.68 -12.05 -8.07
N GLY A 173 6.14 -12.72 -6.99
CA GLY A 173 7.52 -13.20 -6.86
C GLY A 173 8.49 -12.20 -6.23
N PHE A 174 8.01 -11.15 -5.57
CA PHE A 174 8.84 -10.24 -4.78
C PHE A 174 9.35 -10.89 -3.50
N VAL A 175 8.50 -11.69 -2.86
CA VAL A 175 8.79 -12.41 -1.62
C VAL A 175 9.28 -13.82 -1.93
N THR A 176 10.34 -14.27 -1.26
CA THR A 176 10.89 -15.63 -1.39
C THR A 176 10.71 -16.48 -0.15
N ALA A 177 10.65 -15.88 1.04
CA ALA A 177 10.35 -16.58 2.29
C ALA A 177 9.73 -15.65 3.32
N LEU A 178 8.99 -16.23 4.25
CA LEU A 178 8.38 -15.53 5.39
C LEU A 178 8.59 -16.34 6.67
N ASP A 179 8.79 -15.61 7.79
CA ASP A 179 8.52 -16.15 9.12
C ASP A 179 7.17 -15.56 9.55
N VAL A 180 6.16 -16.41 9.66
CA VAL A 180 4.79 -16.05 10.01
C VAL A 180 4.42 -16.56 11.40
N VAL A 181 3.45 -15.92 12.04
CA VAL A 181 2.92 -16.32 13.34
C VAL A 181 1.45 -16.66 13.19
N HIS A 182 1.09 -17.89 13.54
CA HIS A 182 -0.29 -18.37 13.60
C HIS A 182 -0.93 -18.09 14.95
N ALA A 183 -2.25 -17.99 15.03
CA ALA A 183 -2.99 -17.79 16.29
C ALA A 183 -3.03 -19.09 17.10
N ALA A 184 -2.01 -19.30 17.91
CA ALA A 184 -1.90 -20.45 18.82
C ALA A 184 -1.49 -19.99 20.23
N PRO A 185 -1.93 -20.71 21.31
CA PRO A 185 -1.56 -20.36 22.69
C PRO A 185 -0.08 -20.52 22.99
N ASP A 186 0.65 -21.25 22.15
CA ASP A 186 2.10 -21.47 22.15
C ASP A 186 2.74 -20.98 20.83
N ALA A 187 2.17 -19.94 20.23
CA ALA A 187 2.58 -19.43 18.93
C ALA A 187 4.12 -19.23 18.83
N GLN A 188 4.66 -19.65 17.72
CA GLN A 188 6.07 -19.56 17.35
C GLN A 188 6.20 -19.06 15.92
N LEU A 189 7.41 -18.71 15.51
CA LEU A 189 7.72 -18.41 14.12
C LEU A 189 7.63 -19.69 13.28
N VAL A 190 6.82 -19.65 12.23
CA VAL A 190 6.70 -20.71 11.24
C VAL A 190 7.36 -20.20 9.96
N HIS A 191 8.44 -20.86 9.55
CA HIS A 191 9.13 -20.54 8.31
C HIS A 191 8.40 -21.17 7.13
N VAL A 192 8.14 -20.35 6.10
CA VAL A 192 7.56 -20.76 4.81
C VAL A 192 8.34 -20.12 3.67
N ASP A 193 8.57 -20.86 2.59
CA ASP A 193 9.35 -20.38 1.45
C ASP A 193 8.66 -20.68 0.10
N GLY A 194 9.18 -20.09 -0.96
CA GLY A 194 8.69 -20.28 -2.32
C GLY A 194 7.17 -20.06 -2.44
N ASP A 195 6.48 -21.04 -3.02
CA ASP A 195 5.05 -20.99 -3.24
C ASP A 195 4.23 -21.02 -1.95
N ASP A 196 4.77 -21.61 -0.86
CA ASP A 196 4.11 -21.68 0.44
C ASP A 196 4.08 -20.32 1.17
N ALA A 197 4.93 -19.37 0.78
CA ALA A 197 4.93 -18.01 1.30
C ALA A 197 3.81 -17.14 0.69
N GLN A 198 3.44 -17.39 -0.57
CA GLN A 198 2.49 -16.54 -1.31
C GLN A 198 1.09 -16.47 -0.67
N PRO A 199 0.52 -17.55 -0.08
CA PRO A 199 -0.79 -17.49 0.57
C PRO A 199 -0.92 -16.48 1.72
N TYR A 200 0.19 -16.04 2.31
CA TYR A 200 0.19 -15.06 3.40
C TYR A 200 0.28 -13.59 2.92
N VAL A 201 0.63 -13.38 1.66
CA VAL A 201 0.70 -12.04 1.05
C VAL A 201 -0.71 -11.58 0.69
N HIS A 202 -1.02 -10.30 0.91
CA HIS A 202 -2.32 -9.68 0.64
C HIS A 202 -3.49 -10.27 1.45
N THR A 203 -3.25 -10.63 2.71
CA THR A 203 -4.28 -11.19 3.59
C THR A 203 -4.68 -10.25 4.73
N TYR A 204 -4.14 -9.04 4.78
CA TYR A 204 -4.32 -8.06 5.86
C TYR A 204 -3.99 -8.63 7.26
N GLY A 205 -3.16 -9.69 7.29
CA GLY A 205 -2.79 -10.38 8.51
C GLY A 205 -3.94 -11.21 9.14
N THR A 206 -4.97 -11.57 8.37
CA THR A 206 -6.11 -12.39 8.85
C THR A 206 -5.83 -13.89 8.84
N ALA A 207 -4.82 -14.33 8.08
CA ALA A 207 -4.43 -15.74 7.95
C ALA A 207 -3.03 -16.05 8.52
N GLY A 208 -2.44 -15.09 9.24
CA GLY A 208 -1.12 -15.19 9.85
C GLY A 208 -0.44 -13.82 9.87
N ILE A 209 0.35 -13.57 10.90
CA ILE A 209 1.08 -12.29 11.05
C ILE A 209 2.49 -12.49 10.51
N ILE A 210 2.87 -11.71 9.49
CA ILE A 210 4.24 -11.67 8.96
C ILE A 210 5.13 -11.00 10.01
N ALA A 211 6.09 -11.74 10.56
CA ALA A 211 7.04 -11.24 11.53
C ALA A 211 8.41 -10.89 10.91
N ARG A 212 8.82 -11.62 9.88
CA ARG A 212 10.04 -11.40 9.10
C ARG A 212 9.79 -11.83 7.65
N ALA A 213 10.45 -11.19 6.70
CA ALA A 213 10.36 -11.57 5.28
C ALA A 213 11.74 -11.52 4.61
N THR A 214 11.92 -12.44 3.66
CA THR A 214 13.02 -12.44 2.69
C THR A 214 12.47 -12.01 1.34
N ILE A 215 13.04 -10.94 0.78
CA ILE A 215 12.63 -10.35 -0.49
C ILE A 215 13.77 -10.41 -1.51
N ARG A 216 13.41 -10.39 -2.78
CA ARG A 216 14.38 -10.40 -3.88
C ARG A 216 15.03 -9.04 -4.04
N LEU A 217 16.32 -9.06 -4.40
CA LEU A 217 17.10 -7.93 -4.86
C LEU A 217 17.49 -8.12 -6.33
N GLU A 218 17.82 -7.02 -6.98
CA GLU A 218 18.40 -6.98 -8.32
C GLU A 218 19.63 -6.04 -8.33
N PRO A 219 20.51 -6.11 -9.34
CA PRO A 219 21.61 -5.17 -9.46
C PRO A 219 21.11 -3.71 -9.46
N GLN A 220 21.80 -2.85 -8.70
CA GLN A 220 21.47 -1.44 -8.61
C GLN A 220 21.60 -0.75 -9.97
N GLN A 221 20.63 0.11 -10.30
CA GLN A 221 20.63 0.96 -11.48
C GLN A 221 20.82 2.42 -11.06
N GLU A 222 21.32 3.24 -11.98
CA GLU A 222 21.48 4.68 -11.75
C GLU A 222 20.20 5.44 -12.09
N TRP A 223 19.33 5.60 -11.10
CA TRP A 223 18.04 6.24 -11.26
C TRP A 223 18.14 7.77 -11.30
N ARG A 224 17.29 8.38 -12.12
CA ARG A 224 17.05 9.82 -12.22
C ARG A 224 15.59 10.13 -12.02
N ALA A 225 15.27 11.07 -11.15
CA ALA A 225 13.93 11.63 -11.02
C ALA A 225 13.75 12.66 -12.16
N PHE A 226 12.89 12.33 -13.10
CA PHE A 226 12.63 13.10 -14.32
C PHE A 226 11.28 13.78 -14.24
N TYR A 227 11.24 15.08 -14.52
CA TYR A 227 10.05 15.93 -14.50
C TYR A 227 9.85 16.60 -15.84
N ALA A 228 8.66 16.50 -16.40
CA ALA A 228 8.26 17.18 -17.60
C ALA A 228 6.88 17.82 -17.46
N SER A 229 6.63 18.90 -18.20
CA SER A 229 5.36 19.62 -18.20
C SER A 229 4.83 19.84 -19.61
N PHE A 230 3.48 19.92 -19.74
CA PHE A 230 2.78 20.02 -21.00
C PHE A 230 1.62 21.02 -20.87
N ASP A 231 1.18 21.58 -22.00
CA ASP A 231 0.02 22.48 -22.05
C ASP A 231 -1.30 21.71 -21.98
N ASP A 232 -1.28 20.45 -22.44
CA ASP A 232 -2.47 19.59 -22.53
C ASP A 232 -2.19 18.19 -21.96
N PHE A 233 -3.18 17.60 -21.27
CA PHE A 233 -3.07 16.28 -20.66
C PHE A 233 -3.01 15.14 -21.69
N GLY A 234 -3.63 15.32 -22.86
CA GLY A 234 -3.53 14.35 -23.96
C GLY A 234 -2.10 14.13 -24.45
N GLN A 235 -1.24 15.18 -24.37
CA GLN A 235 0.19 15.04 -24.65
C GLN A 235 0.88 14.11 -23.64
N VAL A 236 0.55 14.21 -22.35
CA VAL A 236 1.04 13.30 -21.30
C VAL A 236 0.59 11.86 -21.58
N LEU A 237 -0.71 11.66 -21.85
CA LEU A 237 -1.27 10.35 -22.12
C LEU A 237 -0.58 9.65 -23.30
N SER A 238 -0.26 10.40 -24.36
CA SER A 238 0.43 9.86 -25.53
C SER A 238 1.82 9.30 -25.22
N LEU A 239 2.45 9.73 -24.13
CA LEU A 239 3.80 9.35 -23.73
C LEU A 239 3.85 8.18 -22.73
N ILE A 240 2.77 7.84 -22.05
CA ILE A 240 2.77 6.79 -21.02
C ILE A 240 3.34 5.47 -21.57
N ARG A 241 2.84 5.02 -22.71
CA ARG A 241 3.30 3.79 -23.38
C ARG A 241 4.75 3.92 -23.88
N SER A 242 5.09 5.06 -24.45
CA SER A 242 6.44 5.30 -25.02
C SER A 242 7.49 5.32 -23.93
N PHE A 243 7.19 5.90 -22.76
CA PHE A 243 8.07 5.88 -21.60
C PHE A 243 8.18 4.48 -21.01
N ALA A 244 7.09 3.73 -20.86
CA ALA A 244 7.12 2.35 -20.38
C ALA A 244 7.97 1.42 -21.27
N ALA A 245 8.09 1.73 -22.57
CA ALA A 245 8.87 0.97 -23.55
C ALA A 245 10.36 1.34 -23.60
N LEU A 246 10.82 2.34 -22.85
CA LEU A 246 12.24 2.67 -22.77
C LEU A 246 13.06 1.48 -22.25
N THR A 247 14.32 1.40 -22.68
CA THR A 247 15.22 0.30 -22.28
C THR A 247 16.56 0.88 -21.80
N PRO A 248 16.94 0.73 -20.52
CA PRO A 248 16.22 0.02 -19.45
C PRO A 248 14.81 0.59 -19.16
N THR A 249 13.91 -0.29 -18.73
CA THR A 249 12.52 0.10 -18.38
C THR A 249 12.52 1.04 -17.18
N PRO A 250 11.73 2.13 -17.19
CA PRO A 250 11.59 3.03 -16.06
C PRO A 250 11.09 2.29 -14.81
N ARG A 251 11.53 2.77 -13.64
CA ARG A 251 11.05 2.26 -12.36
C ARG A 251 9.65 2.80 -12.00
N LEU A 252 9.29 3.97 -12.54
CA LEU A 252 8.00 4.64 -12.41
C LEU A 252 7.75 5.52 -13.63
N VAL A 253 6.50 5.58 -14.09
CA VAL A 253 6.00 6.59 -15.04
C VAL A 253 4.61 6.99 -14.58
N SER A 254 4.40 8.27 -14.30
CA SER A 254 3.12 8.80 -13.83
C SER A 254 2.78 10.14 -14.51
N GLY A 255 1.49 10.40 -14.67
CA GLY A 255 0.98 11.61 -15.31
C GLY A 255 -0.26 12.18 -14.65
N ASP A 256 -0.33 13.52 -14.61
CA ASP A 256 -1.46 14.26 -14.04
C ASP A 256 -1.88 15.42 -14.95
N LEU A 257 -3.18 15.66 -14.99
CA LEU A 257 -3.69 16.92 -15.51
C LEU A 257 -3.34 18.09 -14.56
N ALA A 258 -3.37 19.32 -15.06
CA ALA A 258 -2.93 20.51 -14.33
C ALA A 258 -3.56 20.65 -12.93
N THR A 259 -4.85 20.34 -12.78
CA THR A 259 -5.55 20.44 -11.49
C THR A 259 -4.96 19.51 -10.43
N LEU A 260 -4.63 18.27 -10.78
CA LEU A 260 -3.99 17.33 -9.88
C LEU A 260 -2.53 17.71 -9.62
N ALA A 261 -1.79 18.11 -10.66
CA ALA A 261 -0.41 18.57 -10.52
C ALA A 261 -0.29 19.79 -9.58
N ASN A 262 -1.23 20.73 -9.63
CA ASN A 262 -1.31 21.89 -8.73
C ASN A 262 -1.60 21.51 -7.25
N ALA A 263 -2.22 20.36 -7.00
CA ALA A 263 -2.50 19.90 -5.65
C ALA A 263 -1.28 19.23 -4.99
N LEU A 264 -0.28 18.83 -5.77
CA LEU A 264 0.94 18.20 -5.27
C LEU A 264 1.77 19.17 -4.40
N PRO A 265 2.69 18.67 -3.57
CA PRO A 265 3.62 19.52 -2.85
C PRO A 265 4.37 20.48 -3.77
N ASN A 266 4.54 21.72 -3.34
CA ASN A 266 5.25 22.74 -4.13
C ASN A 266 6.65 22.27 -4.51
N ASP A 267 6.91 22.25 -5.81
CA ASP A 267 8.22 21.95 -6.38
C ASP A 267 8.42 22.82 -7.64
N ALA A 268 9.60 23.39 -7.81
CA ALA A 268 9.93 24.22 -9.00
C ALA A 268 9.86 23.43 -10.32
N ALA A 269 9.95 22.09 -10.26
CA ALA A 269 9.79 21.20 -11.41
C ALA A 269 8.31 20.87 -11.74
N LEU A 270 7.36 21.43 -11.00
CA LEU A 270 5.91 21.33 -11.22
C LEU A 270 5.34 22.74 -11.44
N PRO A 271 5.50 23.32 -12.65
CA PRO A 271 4.98 24.64 -12.93
C PRO A 271 3.46 24.65 -12.86
N ALA A 272 2.90 25.75 -12.30
CA ALA A 272 1.47 25.92 -12.15
C ALA A 272 0.74 25.85 -13.50
N ASP A 273 -0.50 25.35 -13.45
CA ASP A 273 -1.44 25.29 -14.58
C ASP A 273 -0.94 24.48 -15.78
N ARG A 274 -0.02 23.54 -15.56
CA ARG A 274 0.49 22.63 -16.58
C ARG A 274 0.22 21.17 -16.20
N ALA A 275 -0.07 20.34 -17.19
CA ALA A 275 -0.07 18.90 -17.02
C ALA A 275 1.36 18.41 -16.76
N SER A 276 1.53 17.37 -15.93
CA SER A 276 2.81 16.86 -15.49
C SER A 276 3.00 15.41 -15.90
N LEU A 277 4.20 15.08 -16.44
CA LEU A 277 4.69 13.71 -16.55
C LEU A 277 5.93 13.60 -15.65
N ARG A 278 5.93 12.57 -14.81
CA ARG A 278 7.00 12.28 -13.88
C ARG A 278 7.46 10.84 -14.06
N ALA A 279 8.76 10.61 -14.07
CA ALA A 279 9.32 9.26 -14.23
C ALA A 279 10.56 9.05 -13.37
N ILE A 280 10.81 7.81 -12.96
CA ILE A 280 12.10 7.39 -12.42
C ILE A 280 12.78 6.58 -13.51
N LEU A 281 13.77 7.20 -14.16
CA LEU A 281 14.46 6.69 -15.35
C LEU A 281 15.87 6.19 -15.01
N ASP A 282 16.30 5.11 -15.65
CA ASP A 282 17.74 4.82 -15.72
C ASP A 282 18.47 5.97 -16.47
N VAL A 283 19.65 6.35 -16.00
CA VAL A 283 20.45 7.45 -16.58
C VAL A 283 20.64 7.30 -18.10
N LYS A 284 20.71 6.06 -18.60
CA LYS A 284 20.90 5.76 -20.04
C LYS A 284 19.70 6.13 -20.90
N THR A 285 18.52 6.32 -20.31
CA THR A 285 17.27 6.60 -21.05
C THR A 285 16.85 8.08 -20.96
N VAL A 286 17.54 8.90 -20.18
CA VAL A 286 17.19 10.32 -19.98
C VAL A 286 17.16 11.10 -21.29
N ASP A 287 18.17 10.93 -22.15
CA ASP A 287 18.22 11.63 -23.45
C ASP A 287 17.07 11.21 -24.37
N ALA A 288 16.76 9.91 -24.43
CA ALA A 288 15.63 9.41 -25.22
C ALA A 288 14.29 9.93 -24.67
N ALA A 289 14.12 9.97 -23.36
CA ALA A 289 12.94 10.55 -22.72
C ALA A 289 12.79 12.05 -23.01
N THR A 290 13.91 12.79 -23.01
CA THR A 290 13.94 14.21 -23.37
C THR A 290 13.44 14.43 -24.80
N VAL A 291 13.96 13.66 -25.76
CA VAL A 291 13.51 13.72 -27.16
C VAL A 291 12.01 13.43 -27.29
N LEU A 292 11.49 12.44 -26.57
CA LEU A 292 10.06 12.12 -26.57
C LEU A 292 9.21 13.29 -26.04
N VAL A 293 9.64 13.93 -24.95
CA VAL A 293 8.95 15.08 -24.34
C VAL A 293 8.93 16.26 -25.31
N GLU A 294 10.07 16.62 -25.91
CA GLU A 294 10.17 17.75 -26.85
C GLU A 294 9.36 17.49 -28.13
N ALA A 295 9.40 16.27 -28.66
CA ALA A 295 8.61 15.89 -29.83
C ALA A 295 7.09 15.97 -29.58
N ALA A 296 6.66 15.72 -28.34
CA ALA A 296 5.25 15.87 -27.92
C ALA A 296 4.87 17.32 -27.55
N GLY A 297 5.79 18.30 -27.70
CA GLY A 297 5.56 19.71 -27.39
C GLY A 297 5.65 20.05 -25.90
N GLY A 298 6.20 19.15 -25.08
CA GLY A 298 6.46 19.37 -23.67
C GLY A 298 7.78 20.03 -23.38
N ARG A 299 8.05 20.25 -22.09
CA ARG A 299 9.34 20.76 -21.59
C ARG A 299 9.85 19.85 -20.48
N VAL A 300 11.14 19.54 -20.50
CA VAL A 300 11.83 18.94 -19.36
C VAL A 300 12.09 20.02 -18.32
N GLU A 301 11.51 19.89 -17.15
CA GLU A 301 11.60 20.88 -16.07
C GLU A 301 12.78 20.59 -15.14
N ALA A 302 13.04 19.31 -14.86
CA ALA A 302 14.19 18.89 -14.05
C ALA A 302 14.58 17.43 -14.29
N VAL A 303 15.87 17.15 -14.13
CA VAL A 303 16.42 15.79 -13.96
C VAL A 303 17.28 15.81 -12.71
N ARG A 304 16.96 14.98 -11.71
CA ARG A 304 17.63 14.95 -10.41
C ARG A 304 18.24 13.57 -10.17
N ASP A 305 19.36 13.52 -9.48
CA ASP A 305 20.21 12.32 -9.39
C ASP A 305 20.27 11.68 -7.99
N SER A 306 19.62 12.25 -6.98
CA SER A 306 19.64 11.65 -5.64
C SER A 306 18.58 10.58 -5.46
N ALA A 307 18.89 9.53 -4.69
CA ALA A 307 17.92 8.54 -4.26
C ALA A 307 16.72 9.17 -3.52
N MET A 308 16.95 10.24 -2.78
CA MET A 308 15.90 10.99 -2.10
C MET A 308 14.94 11.67 -3.08
N ASP A 309 15.43 12.17 -4.22
CA ASP A 309 14.56 12.78 -5.24
C ASP A 309 13.67 11.73 -5.91
N SER A 310 14.19 10.53 -6.18
CA SER A 310 13.38 9.39 -6.64
C SER A 310 12.32 9.00 -5.63
N MET A 311 12.65 8.92 -4.35
CA MET A 311 11.67 8.63 -3.29
C MET A 311 10.62 9.74 -3.14
N LYS A 312 11.00 11.01 -3.29
CA LYS A 312 10.04 12.13 -3.29
C LYS A 312 9.11 12.08 -4.50
N LEU A 313 9.64 11.75 -5.69
CA LEU A 313 8.82 11.58 -6.89
C LEU A 313 7.82 10.43 -6.71
N SER A 314 8.25 9.31 -6.12
CA SER A 314 7.37 8.19 -5.78
C SER A 314 6.20 8.61 -4.88
N MET A 315 6.40 9.53 -3.93
CA MET A 315 5.34 10.07 -3.07
C MET A 315 4.37 11.03 -3.80
N MET A 316 4.56 11.25 -5.09
CA MET A 316 3.66 12.02 -5.96
C MET A 316 3.01 11.11 -7.03
N SER A 317 2.88 9.81 -6.74
CA SER A 317 2.35 8.79 -7.64
C SER A 317 1.25 7.96 -6.96
N TYR A 318 0.61 7.07 -7.69
CA TYR A 318 -0.50 6.23 -7.25
C TYR A 318 -1.66 7.08 -6.68
N ASN A 319 -2.17 6.77 -5.50
CA ASN A 319 -3.27 7.50 -4.87
C ASN A 319 -2.89 8.89 -4.31
N HIS A 320 -1.59 9.18 -4.15
CA HIS A 320 -1.15 10.43 -3.54
C HIS A 320 -1.61 11.70 -4.25
N PRO A 321 -1.61 11.83 -5.59
CA PRO A 321 -2.15 13.03 -6.25
C PRO A 321 -3.59 13.34 -5.83
N ILE A 322 -4.42 12.30 -5.71
CA ILE A 322 -5.80 12.47 -5.27
C ILE A 322 -5.87 12.76 -3.76
N GLU A 323 -5.02 12.12 -2.94
CA GLU A 323 -4.96 12.43 -1.50
C GLU A 323 -4.57 13.90 -1.25
N TRP A 324 -3.61 14.42 -2.01
CA TRP A 324 -3.26 15.84 -1.93
C TRP A 324 -4.43 16.72 -2.31
N LEU A 325 -5.17 16.38 -3.38
CA LEU A 325 -6.39 17.08 -3.75
C LEU A 325 -7.46 17.01 -2.65
N GLN A 326 -7.70 15.84 -2.08
CA GLN A 326 -8.64 15.63 -0.98
C GLN A 326 -8.27 16.46 0.27
N LYS A 327 -6.99 16.62 0.57
CA LYS A 327 -6.52 17.48 1.67
C LYS A 327 -6.81 18.96 1.44
N THR A 328 -6.92 19.43 0.18
CA THR A 328 -7.31 20.82 -0.13
C THR A 328 -8.81 21.07 0.09
N ALA A 329 -9.63 20.03 -0.01
CA ALA A 329 -11.08 20.10 0.15
C ALA A 329 -11.63 18.79 0.74
N PRO A 330 -11.48 18.58 2.06
CA PRO A 330 -11.88 17.34 2.73
C PRO A 330 -13.35 16.98 2.48
N GLY A 331 -13.62 15.72 2.13
CA GLY A 331 -14.96 15.21 1.84
C GLY A 331 -15.54 15.58 0.48
N LYS A 332 -14.87 16.43 -0.31
CA LYS A 332 -15.37 16.88 -1.62
C LYS A 332 -15.09 15.87 -2.74
N TYR A 333 -13.98 15.17 -2.69
CA TYR A 333 -13.53 14.27 -3.76
C TYR A 333 -13.44 12.84 -3.29
N PHE A 334 -13.85 11.91 -4.15
CA PHE A 334 -13.56 10.50 -4.02
C PHE A 334 -12.53 10.08 -5.09
N HIS A 335 -12.05 8.84 -5.03
CA HIS A 335 -11.32 8.20 -6.11
C HIS A 335 -11.67 6.71 -6.20
N ILE A 336 -11.40 6.13 -7.37
CA ILE A 336 -11.46 4.69 -7.62
C ILE A 336 -10.21 4.28 -8.41
N GLU A 337 -9.82 3.02 -8.28
CA GLU A 337 -8.75 2.45 -9.08
C GLU A 337 -9.31 1.97 -10.42
N VAL A 338 -8.62 2.33 -11.50
CA VAL A 338 -9.04 2.02 -12.87
C VAL A 338 -7.86 1.50 -13.68
N GLY A 339 -8.15 0.64 -14.69
CA GLY A 339 -7.09 0.08 -15.54
C GLY A 339 -7.59 -0.24 -16.94
N GLY A 340 -6.70 -0.16 -17.89
CA GLY A 340 -6.98 -0.53 -19.29
C GLY A 340 -6.60 0.57 -20.27
N GLU A 341 -6.49 0.19 -21.55
CA GLU A 341 -6.03 1.06 -22.62
C GLU A 341 -6.98 2.23 -22.90
N ALA A 342 -8.29 2.06 -22.64
CA ALA A 342 -9.29 3.10 -22.80
C ALA A 342 -9.04 4.33 -21.89
N LEU A 343 -8.23 4.23 -20.82
CA LEU A 343 -7.79 5.38 -20.03
C LEU A 343 -6.99 6.39 -20.86
N ILE A 344 -6.32 5.93 -21.93
CA ILE A 344 -5.56 6.77 -22.86
C ILE A 344 -6.41 7.12 -24.08
N GLU A 345 -7.17 6.16 -24.59
CA GLU A 345 -7.86 6.27 -25.88
C GLU A 345 -9.19 7.03 -25.78
N GLU A 346 -9.87 6.97 -24.62
CA GLU A 346 -11.22 7.47 -24.39
C GLU A 346 -11.29 8.45 -23.21
N ILE A 347 -10.23 9.26 -23.00
CA ILE A 347 -10.07 10.09 -21.79
C ILE A 347 -11.24 11.03 -21.55
N ASP A 348 -11.82 11.62 -22.59
CA ASP A 348 -12.95 12.54 -22.45
C ASP A 348 -14.20 11.81 -21.93
N ALA A 349 -14.45 10.59 -22.42
CA ALA A 349 -15.54 9.75 -21.93
C ALA A 349 -15.29 9.28 -20.49
N VAL A 350 -14.03 8.96 -20.14
CA VAL A 350 -13.63 8.60 -18.76
C VAL A 350 -13.88 9.75 -17.80
N HIS A 351 -13.44 10.96 -18.13
CA HIS A 351 -13.66 12.14 -17.30
C HIS A 351 -15.15 12.49 -17.17
N ALA A 352 -15.96 12.24 -18.21
CA ALA A 352 -17.39 12.54 -18.22
C ALA A 352 -18.24 11.60 -17.34
N VAL A 353 -17.68 10.47 -16.85
CA VAL A 353 -18.42 9.52 -15.98
C VAL A 353 -18.83 10.16 -14.67
N TYR A 354 -17.99 11.04 -14.13
CA TYR A 354 -18.26 11.73 -12.87
C TYR A 354 -18.15 13.24 -13.02
N GLU A 355 -18.95 13.98 -12.26
CA GLU A 355 -18.79 15.43 -12.17
C GLU A 355 -17.38 15.75 -11.66
N GLY A 356 -16.70 16.67 -12.38
CA GLY A 356 -15.31 17.05 -12.07
C GLY A 356 -14.32 15.88 -12.19
N GLY A 357 -14.59 14.94 -13.10
CA GLY A 357 -13.73 13.76 -13.33
C GLY A 357 -12.30 14.15 -13.66
N MET A 358 -11.34 13.52 -12.96
CA MET A 358 -9.90 13.77 -13.09
C MET A 358 -9.13 12.46 -12.99
N LEU A 359 -8.27 12.18 -13.97
CA LEU A 359 -7.44 10.98 -13.99
C LEU A 359 -5.99 11.31 -13.62
N HIS A 360 -5.49 10.62 -12.59
CA HIS A 360 -4.07 10.33 -12.42
C HIS A 360 -3.76 9.01 -13.13
N ILE A 361 -2.73 8.97 -13.97
CA ILE A 361 -2.39 7.78 -14.76
C ILE A 361 -0.97 7.30 -14.50
N GLU A 362 -0.76 5.99 -14.55
CA GLU A 362 0.55 5.34 -14.42
C GLU A 362 0.75 4.20 -15.40
N ALA A 363 2.00 3.97 -15.75
CA ALA A 363 2.40 2.76 -16.43
C ALA A 363 2.55 1.60 -15.42
N GLN A 364 2.06 0.44 -15.79
CA GLN A 364 2.24 -0.83 -15.10
C GLN A 364 2.66 -1.92 -16.08
N GLN A 365 3.16 -3.04 -15.56
CA GLN A 365 3.52 -4.20 -16.39
C GLN A 365 2.32 -4.71 -17.20
N SER A 366 1.12 -4.65 -16.63
CA SER A 366 -0.14 -5.10 -17.25
C SER A 366 -0.80 -4.08 -18.17
N GLY A 367 -0.20 -2.90 -18.38
CA GLY A 367 -0.79 -1.79 -19.12
C GLY A 367 -1.05 -0.56 -18.22
N PRO A 368 -1.69 0.48 -18.74
CA PRO A 368 -1.97 1.70 -17.96
C PRO A 368 -2.99 1.43 -16.85
N ILE A 369 -2.70 1.98 -15.68
CA ILE A 369 -3.62 2.07 -14.54
C ILE A 369 -3.78 3.52 -14.12
N GLY A 370 -4.74 3.81 -13.27
CA GLY A 370 -4.91 5.16 -12.75
C GLY A 370 -5.82 5.24 -11.55
N MET A 371 -5.86 6.44 -10.99
CA MET A 371 -6.83 6.83 -9.97
C MET A 371 -7.76 7.85 -10.58
N LEU A 372 -9.02 7.46 -10.80
CA LEU A 372 -10.06 8.35 -11.30
C LEU A 372 -10.77 9.00 -10.11
N ALA A 373 -10.63 10.31 -10.01
CA ALA A 373 -11.33 11.11 -9.01
C ALA A 373 -12.58 11.77 -9.59
N GLY A 374 -13.52 12.12 -8.72
CA GLY A 374 -14.71 12.93 -9.05
C GLY A 374 -15.23 13.65 -7.82
N VAL A 375 -16.21 14.53 -7.99
CA VAL A 375 -16.93 15.16 -6.89
C VAL A 375 -17.79 14.09 -6.20
N TYR A 376 -17.69 14.01 -4.89
CA TYR A 376 -18.45 13.04 -4.09
C TYR A 376 -19.83 13.60 -3.72
N GLU A 377 -20.87 12.86 -4.03
CA GLU A 377 -22.23 13.13 -3.63
C GLU A 377 -22.77 12.02 -2.70
N SER A 378 -22.54 10.76 -3.09
CA SER A 378 -22.89 9.56 -2.32
C SER A 378 -22.16 8.33 -2.82
N ALA A 379 -22.10 7.26 -2.01
CA ALA A 379 -21.50 5.99 -2.42
C ALA A 379 -22.26 5.37 -3.62
N GLU A 380 -23.58 5.51 -3.69
CA GLU A 380 -24.40 5.02 -4.80
C GLU A 380 -24.06 5.69 -6.12
N GLN A 381 -23.80 7.01 -6.09
CA GLN A 381 -23.36 7.76 -7.28
C GLN A 381 -22.02 7.23 -7.78
N VAL A 382 -21.07 6.97 -6.89
CA VAL A 382 -19.76 6.40 -7.26
C VAL A 382 -19.93 5.01 -7.88
N TYR A 383 -20.70 4.13 -7.24
CA TYR A 383 -20.90 2.76 -7.72
C TYR A 383 -21.68 2.68 -9.03
N ALA A 384 -22.61 3.61 -9.29
CA ALA A 384 -23.32 3.69 -10.56
C ALA A 384 -22.36 3.92 -11.74
N GLY A 385 -21.26 4.66 -11.55
CA GLY A 385 -20.25 4.89 -12.58
C GLY A 385 -19.46 3.64 -13.00
N PHE A 386 -19.38 2.62 -12.16
CA PHE A 386 -18.62 1.38 -12.48
C PHE A 386 -19.14 0.69 -13.73
N ALA A 387 -20.46 0.60 -13.90
CA ALA A 387 -21.05 -0.01 -15.09
C ALA A 387 -20.74 0.80 -16.36
N VAL A 388 -20.67 2.12 -16.26
CA VAL A 388 -20.32 2.99 -17.39
C VAL A 388 -18.85 2.80 -17.78
N LEU A 389 -17.94 2.80 -16.80
CA LEU A 389 -16.50 2.55 -17.02
C LEU A 389 -16.27 1.17 -17.63
N ASN A 390 -16.91 0.13 -17.10
CA ASN A 390 -16.80 -1.23 -17.65
C ASN A 390 -17.28 -1.30 -19.09
N ALA A 391 -18.34 -0.55 -19.47
CA ALA A 391 -18.83 -0.45 -20.84
C ALA A 391 -17.84 0.24 -21.79
N LEU A 392 -16.95 1.08 -21.28
CA LEU A 392 -15.83 1.69 -22.00
C LEU A 392 -14.60 0.75 -22.09
N GLY A 393 -14.67 -0.46 -21.52
CA GLY A 393 -13.54 -1.40 -21.49
C GLY A 393 -12.52 -1.11 -20.38
N ILE A 394 -12.90 -0.34 -19.37
CA ILE A 394 -12.06 -0.01 -18.23
C ILE A 394 -12.36 -0.97 -17.08
N GLY A 395 -11.33 -1.65 -16.58
CA GLY A 395 -11.40 -2.39 -15.33
C GLY A 395 -11.51 -1.41 -14.15
N VAL A 396 -12.41 -1.70 -13.23
CA VAL A 396 -12.61 -0.89 -12.01
C VAL A 396 -12.35 -1.75 -10.79
N HIS A 397 -11.49 -1.26 -9.90
CA HIS A 397 -11.32 -1.77 -8.55
C HIS A 397 -11.82 -0.72 -7.55
N ASN A 398 -12.67 -1.16 -6.62
CA ASN A 398 -13.15 -0.31 -5.53
C ASN A 398 -12.22 -0.45 -4.32
N PRO A 399 -11.36 0.52 -4.01
CA PRO A 399 -10.47 0.40 -2.86
C PRO A 399 -11.18 0.74 -1.53
N HIS A 400 -12.44 1.21 -1.59
CA HIS A 400 -13.17 1.73 -0.43
C HIS A 400 -13.82 0.62 0.39
N HIS A 401 -13.03 -0.36 0.80
CA HIS A 401 -13.44 -1.37 1.75
C HIS A 401 -12.24 -1.84 2.57
N TRP A 402 -12.52 -2.40 3.74
CA TRP A 402 -11.51 -2.82 4.71
C TRP A 402 -11.31 -4.33 4.75
N GLU A 403 -12.10 -5.07 3.99
CA GLU A 403 -12.06 -6.52 3.95
C GLU A 403 -11.05 -7.00 2.89
N VAL A 404 -10.52 -8.20 3.10
CA VAL A 404 -9.69 -8.90 2.11
C VAL A 404 -10.50 -9.12 0.83
N ASP A 405 -9.97 -8.69 -0.29
CA ASP A 405 -10.61 -8.75 -1.61
C ASP A 405 -9.83 -9.60 -2.64
N HIS A 406 -8.60 -9.94 -2.31
CA HIS A 406 -7.75 -10.77 -3.17
C HIS A 406 -7.72 -12.21 -2.69
N GLU A 407 -8.01 -13.18 -3.57
CA GLU A 407 -7.96 -14.61 -3.27
C GLU A 407 -8.69 -14.99 -1.95
N VAL A 408 -9.88 -14.42 -1.75
CA VAL A 408 -10.63 -14.49 -0.49
C VAL A 408 -10.82 -15.93 0.00
N GLU A 409 -11.16 -16.85 -0.92
CA GLU A 409 -11.40 -18.27 -0.56
C GLU A 409 -10.11 -18.96 -0.12
N ARG A 410 -8.99 -18.66 -0.76
CA ARG A 410 -7.66 -19.15 -0.34
C ARG A 410 -7.33 -18.63 1.05
N THR A 411 -7.49 -17.33 1.28
CA THR A 411 -7.23 -16.70 2.58
C THR A 411 -8.12 -17.29 3.66
N ARG A 412 -9.41 -17.53 3.36
CA ARG A 412 -10.36 -18.14 4.29
C ARG A 412 -9.96 -19.58 4.64
N ALA A 413 -9.60 -20.38 3.64
CA ALA A 413 -9.14 -21.75 3.88
C ALA A 413 -7.87 -21.78 4.74
N LEU A 414 -6.93 -20.87 4.50
CA LEU A 414 -5.71 -20.75 5.30
C LEU A 414 -6.05 -20.31 6.74
N ALA A 415 -6.89 -19.30 6.92
CA ALA A 415 -7.30 -18.80 8.23
C ALA A 415 -8.00 -19.86 9.09
N GLN A 416 -8.77 -20.78 8.50
CA GLN A 416 -9.38 -21.90 9.24
C GLN A 416 -8.33 -22.79 9.93
N ILE A 417 -7.11 -22.87 9.37
CA ILE A 417 -6.01 -23.67 9.93
C ILE A 417 -5.16 -22.83 10.89
N THR A 418 -4.89 -21.60 10.53
CA THR A 418 -3.89 -20.76 11.21
C THR A 418 -4.50 -19.87 12.29
N ASP A 419 -5.81 -19.64 12.26
CA ASP A 419 -6.56 -18.81 13.22
C ASP A 419 -7.99 -19.39 13.45
N PRO A 420 -8.14 -20.59 14.00
CA PRO A 420 -9.43 -21.24 14.17
C PRO A 420 -10.38 -20.50 15.13
N GLN A 421 -9.87 -19.54 15.88
CA GLN A 421 -10.67 -18.71 16.80
C GLN A 421 -11.02 -17.33 16.22
N SER A 422 -10.58 -17.00 14.99
CA SER A 422 -10.80 -15.72 14.31
C SER A 422 -10.34 -14.51 15.15
N LEU A 423 -9.15 -14.62 15.76
CA LEU A 423 -8.55 -13.59 16.60
C LEU A 423 -7.63 -12.64 15.81
N LEU A 424 -7.17 -13.03 14.59
CA LEU A 424 -6.28 -12.23 13.76
C LEU A 424 -7.10 -11.23 12.91
N ASN A 425 -6.84 -9.97 13.13
CA ASN A 425 -7.48 -8.82 12.46
C ASN A 425 -9.00 -8.98 12.28
N PRO A 426 -9.75 -9.18 13.38
CA PRO A 426 -11.16 -9.54 13.32
C PRO A 426 -12.00 -8.45 12.64
N GLY A 427 -12.87 -8.87 11.70
CA GLY A 427 -13.73 -8.00 10.89
C GLY A 427 -13.11 -7.61 9.54
N LYS A 428 -11.94 -8.19 9.16
CA LYS A 428 -11.28 -7.94 7.88
C LYS A 428 -11.39 -9.10 6.88
N LEU A 429 -11.73 -10.29 7.33
CA LEU A 429 -11.96 -11.44 6.45
C LEU A 429 -13.46 -11.59 6.22
N PRO A 430 -13.96 -11.45 4.98
CA PRO A 430 -15.39 -11.56 4.69
C PRO A 430 -15.95 -12.91 5.16
N VAL A 431 -17.11 -12.90 5.79
CA VAL A 431 -17.83 -14.14 6.12
C VAL A 431 -18.29 -14.80 4.82
N ALA A 432 -18.18 -16.13 4.72
CA ALA A 432 -18.73 -16.85 3.57
C ALA A 432 -20.22 -16.49 3.38
N ALA A 433 -20.60 -16.09 2.18
CA ALA A 433 -22.00 -15.93 1.87
C ALA A 433 -22.70 -17.25 2.19
N VAL A 434 -23.65 -17.23 3.13
CA VAL A 434 -24.53 -18.39 3.36
C VAL A 434 -25.23 -18.62 2.02
N ALA A 435 -24.92 -19.75 1.36
CA ALA A 435 -25.64 -20.12 0.15
C ALA A 435 -27.11 -20.07 0.49
N ALA A 436 -27.84 -19.11 -0.10
CA ALA A 436 -29.28 -19.08 0.03
C ALA A 436 -29.77 -20.45 -0.49
N SER A 437 -30.20 -21.30 0.42
CA SER A 437 -30.81 -22.57 0.06
C SER A 437 -31.99 -22.29 -0.83
N ALA A 438 -31.85 -22.70 -2.11
CA ALA A 438 -32.89 -22.62 -3.12
C ALA A 438 -34.12 -23.44 -2.72
#